data_a80410a7c397561f39e1f92c1664906e
#
_entry.id   a80410a7c397561f39e1f92c1664906e
#
_cell.length_a   1.000
_cell.length_b   1.000
_cell.length_c   1.000
_cell.angle_alpha   90.00
_cell.angle_beta   90.00
_cell.angle_gamma   90.00
#
_symmetry.space_group_name_H-M   'P 1'
#
loop_
_entity.id
_entity.type
_entity.pdbx_description
1 polymer ?
#
loop_
_entity_poly.entity_id
_entity_poly.type
_entity_poly.pdbx_seq_one_letter_code
_entity_poly.pdbx_strand_id
1 'polypeptide(L)'
;MDNREDSKVVIIGAGFGALTAVKTLRKNGFSDSITLIAPKPIFTYIPSAIWIPSGLRKREDLEIPLDNFFKRLNVEYFKGSVTGLDSENNSVKTDNGDVSYDRLMIASGGRFIQKLPGIKENVIIPCDGISAGEELRDRLAKMDGGTIALGFGGNPKEPAAMRGGPVFEFVYGLDTLLRREGRRDKFKLIFFSPAPEPGKKLGPKAVAGLLKEMKKRNIETHLGNKIKEFTTDSIVTEGGEFKSDLTLFMPGMTGPMWLAKSGLPLSAGGMVVADSGARVPGFKNIYIAGDSGSFPGPEWLPKQAHMADLQAEAGIKNMLSDIAGTPAEHKFKVELICIVDSLNTGVLVYRDVKRAIILKCRIFHW
;
A
#
# COMPACT_ATOMS: atom_id res chain seq x y z
N MET A 1 39.88 21.99 -2.55
CA MET A 1 38.70 22.09 -1.67
C MET A 1 37.53 22.22 -2.62
N ASP A 2 36.71 21.17 -2.67
CA ASP A 2 35.57 21.08 -3.60
C ASP A 2 34.50 22.06 -3.08
N ASN A 3 34.23 23.15 -3.81
CA ASN A 3 33.17 24.13 -3.51
C ASN A 3 31.81 23.52 -3.85
N ARG A 4 31.49 22.36 -3.30
CA ARG A 4 30.20 21.74 -3.42
C ARG A 4 29.28 22.42 -2.40
N GLU A 5 28.32 23.21 -2.89
CA GLU A 5 27.26 23.72 -2.02
C GLU A 5 26.54 22.53 -1.39
N ASP A 6 26.30 22.58 -0.07
CA ASP A 6 25.54 21.57 0.66
C ASP A 6 24.14 21.40 0.05
N SER A 7 23.78 20.18 -0.28
CA SER A 7 22.50 19.87 -0.94
C SER A 7 21.45 19.45 0.08
N LYS A 8 20.32 20.18 0.14
CA LYS A 8 19.21 19.86 1.02
C LYS A 8 18.25 18.86 0.37
N VAL A 9 18.21 17.64 0.87
CA VAL A 9 17.25 16.62 0.43
C VAL A 9 16.04 16.61 1.34
N VAL A 10 14.84 16.79 0.76
CA VAL A 10 13.58 16.65 1.47
C VAL A 10 12.89 15.35 1.05
N ILE A 11 12.37 14.60 2.04
CA ILE A 11 11.65 13.35 1.84
C ILE A 11 10.27 13.48 2.44
N ILE A 12 9.21 13.27 1.66
CA ILE A 12 7.82 13.31 2.13
C ILE A 12 7.33 11.91 2.46
N GLY A 13 6.93 11.68 3.71
CA GLY A 13 6.39 10.42 4.21
C GLY A 13 7.29 9.73 5.23
N ALA A 14 6.72 8.76 5.95
CA ALA A 14 7.40 7.92 6.94
C ALA A 14 7.18 6.42 6.70
N GLY A 15 6.81 6.04 5.47
CA GLY A 15 6.60 4.66 5.05
C GLY A 15 7.86 4.00 4.48
N PHE A 16 7.70 2.81 3.90
CA PHE A 16 8.79 2.01 3.33
C PHE A 16 9.69 2.80 2.39
N GLY A 17 9.13 3.43 1.35
CA GLY A 17 9.91 4.19 0.38
C GLY A 17 10.69 5.35 1.00
N ALA A 18 10.11 6.07 1.97
CA ALA A 18 10.78 7.17 2.65
C ALA A 18 11.97 6.69 3.50
N LEU A 19 11.78 5.63 4.29
CA LEU A 19 12.85 5.09 5.13
C LEU A 19 13.97 4.45 4.29
N THR A 20 13.60 3.79 3.19
CA THR A 20 14.59 3.25 2.23
C THR A 20 15.34 4.38 1.51
N ALA A 21 14.69 5.48 1.17
CA ALA A 21 15.36 6.66 0.61
C ALA A 21 16.44 7.21 1.56
N VAL A 22 16.09 7.44 2.83
CA VAL A 22 17.06 7.87 3.86
C VAL A 22 18.23 6.89 3.97
N LYS A 23 17.94 5.60 4.12
CA LYS A 23 18.99 4.56 4.24
C LYS A 23 19.88 4.53 3.01
N THR A 24 19.32 4.66 1.81
CA THR A 24 20.06 4.63 0.56
C THR A 24 20.96 5.84 0.42
N LEU A 25 20.52 7.06 0.79
CA LEU A 25 21.35 8.26 0.84
C LEU A 25 22.57 8.03 1.74
N ARG A 26 22.36 7.66 2.98
CA ARG A 26 23.45 7.48 3.96
C ARG A 26 24.40 6.33 3.59
N LYS A 27 23.87 5.21 3.07
CA LYS A 27 24.67 4.07 2.61
C LYS A 27 25.59 4.43 1.44
N ASN A 28 25.20 5.39 0.60
CA ASN A 28 25.99 5.85 -0.53
C ASN A 28 26.82 7.12 -0.21
N GLY A 29 27.04 7.44 1.05
CA GLY A 29 27.95 8.48 1.48
C GLY A 29 27.40 9.91 1.44
N PHE A 30 26.11 10.11 1.23
CA PHE A 30 25.50 11.44 1.29
C PHE A 30 25.53 11.95 2.74
N SER A 31 26.32 13.00 2.99
CA SER A 31 26.57 13.60 4.31
C SER A 31 25.66 14.78 4.62
N ASP A 32 25.17 15.46 3.57
CA ASP A 32 24.43 16.71 3.69
C ASP A 32 23.06 16.56 4.34
N SER A 33 22.31 17.64 4.43
CA SER A 33 21.05 17.73 5.15
C SER A 33 19.95 16.83 4.54
N ILE A 34 19.29 16.05 5.40
CA ILE A 34 18.08 15.29 5.07
C ILE A 34 16.97 15.73 6.02
N THR A 35 15.89 16.29 5.47
CA THR A 35 14.67 16.59 6.21
C THR A 35 13.56 15.62 5.81
N LEU A 36 12.95 14.93 6.77
CA LEU A 36 11.79 14.05 6.54
C LEU A 36 10.52 14.70 7.08
N ILE A 37 9.54 14.89 6.19
CA ILE A 37 8.24 15.49 6.51
C ILE A 37 7.19 14.39 6.71
N ALA A 38 6.59 14.32 7.88
CA ALA A 38 5.46 13.46 8.16
C ALA A 38 4.62 14.00 9.34
N PRO A 39 3.31 13.69 9.42
CA PRO A 39 2.46 14.15 10.52
C PRO A 39 2.83 13.55 11.88
N LYS A 40 3.44 12.34 11.87
CA LYS A 40 3.91 11.64 13.08
C LYS A 40 5.28 10.99 12.82
N PRO A 41 6.17 10.93 13.82
CA PRO A 41 7.47 10.25 13.72
C PRO A 41 7.30 8.73 13.95
N ILE A 42 6.39 8.10 13.20
CA ILE A 42 6.01 6.69 13.38
C ILE A 42 6.03 5.99 12.02
N PHE A 43 6.70 4.86 11.97
CA PHE A 43 6.57 3.92 10.88
C PHE A 43 5.47 2.90 11.20
N THR A 44 4.43 2.84 10.37
CA THR A 44 3.35 1.86 10.52
C THR A 44 3.57 0.66 9.60
N TYR A 45 3.80 -0.51 10.18
CA TYR A 45 4.01 -1.75 9.44
C TYR A 45 2.68 -2.40 9.04
N ILE A 46 2.00 -1.80 8.07
CA ILE A 46 0.67 -2.23 7.58
C ILE A 46 0.60 -3.67 7.07
N PRO A 47 1.65 -4.31 6.48
CA PRO A 47 1.53 -5.70 6.04
C PRO A 47 1.10 -6.69 7.12
N SER A 48 1.42 -6.43 8.37
CA SER A 48 1.01 -7.28 9.51
C SER A 48 -0.34 -6.93 10.14
N ALA A 49 -1.07 -5.93 9.60
CA ALA A 49 -2.43 -5.61 10.05
C ALA A 49 -3.41 -6.79 9.88
N ILE A 50 -3.13 -7.71 8.96
CA ILE A 50 -3.88 -8.97 8.76
C ILE A 50 -3.93 -9.86 10.02
N TRP A 51 -3.00 -9.67 10.97
CA TRP A 51 -2.90 -10.47 12.20
C TRP A 51 -3.57 -9.82 13.42
N ILE A 52 -4.05 -8.58 13.30
CA ILE A 52 -4.77 -7.90 14.39
C ILE A 52 -6.07 -8.63 14.76
N PRO A 53 -6.93 -9.06 13.80
CA PRO A 53 -8.17 -9.75 14.13
C PRO A 53 -7.98 -11.05 14.92
N SER A 54 -6.85 -11.74 14.72
CA SER A 54 -6.50 -12.96 15.43
C SER A 54 -5.77 -12.74 16.76
N GLY A 55 -5.48 -11.49 17.13
CA GLY A 55 -4.70 -11.15 18.32
C GLY A 55 -3.20 -11.46 18.24
N LEU A 56 -2.69 -11.93 17.08
CA LEU A 56 -1.26 -12.21 16.89
C LEU A 56 -0.40 -10.94 16.86
N ARG A 57 -1.01 -9.81 16.55
CA ARG A 57 -0.37 -8.49 16.60
C ARG A 57 -1.35 -7.47 17.16
N LYS A 58 -0.80 -6.48 17.85
CA LYS A 58 -1.51 -5.31 18.35
C LYS A 58 -0.81 -4.03 17.85
N ARG A 59 -1.41 -2.89 18.09
CA ARG A 59 -0.92 -1.58 17.63
C ARG A 59 0.55 -1.35 17.93
N GLU A 60 0.98 -1.63 19.16
CA GLU A 60 2.34 -1.38 19.63
C GLU A 60 3.38 -2.23 18.90
N ASP A 61 2.98 -3.38 18.35
CA ASP A 61 3.86 -4.23 17.52
C ASP A 61 4.06 -3.65 16.12
N LEU A 62 3.15 -2.80 15.66
CA LEU A 62 3.07 -2.34 14.27
C LEU A 62 3.34 -0.84 14.08
N GLU A 63 3.22 -0.04 15.13
CA GLU A 63 3.58 1.38 15.15
C GLU A 63 4.95 1.57 15.78
N ILE A 64 5.97 1.75 14.95
CA ILE A 64 7.38 1.80 15.38
C ILE A 64 7.83 3.27 15.42
N PRO A 65 8.21 3.80 16.63
CA PRO A 65 8.77 5.14 16.76
C PRO A 65 10.06 5.31 15.96
N LEU A 66 10.22 6.44 15.28
CA LEU A 66 11.34 6.73 14.40
C LEU A 66 12.45 7.58 15.02
N ASP A 67 12.32 8.00 16.28
CA ASP A 67 13.30 8.89 16.93
C ASP A 67 14.73 8.34 16.88
N ASN A 68 14.90 7.05 17.19
CA ASN A 68 16.20 6.38 17.11
C ASN A 68 16.72 6.26 15.67
N PHE A 69 15.82 6.10 14.68
CA PHE A 69 16.18 6.07 13.28
C PHE A 69 16.69 7.43 12.82
N PHE A 70 16.00 8.50 13.19
CA PHE A 70 16.38 9.87 12.85
C PHE A 70 17.72 10.25 13.47
N LYS A 71 17.87 9.98 14.77
CA LYS A 71 19.13 10.24 15.48
C LYS A 71 20.32 9.50 14.84
N ARG A 72 20.16 8.19 14.58
CA ARG A 72 21.23 7.34 14.04
C ARG A 72 21.66 7.75 12.62
N LEU A 73 20.71 8.18 11.80
CA LEU A 73 20.96 8.53 10.41
C LEU A 73 21.08 10.05 10.17
N ASN A 74 21.15 10.84 11.24
CA ASN A 74 21.23 12.31 11.20
C ASN A 74 20.17 12.91 10.26
N VAL A 75 18.88 12.64 10.56
CA VAL A 75 17.71 13.11 9.81
C VAL A 75 16.99 14.14 10.64
N GLU A 76 16.73 15.30 10.07
CA GLU A 76 15.84 16.30 10.63
C GLU A 76 14.38 15.86 10.42
N TYR A 77 13.63 15.72 11.50
CA TYR A 77 12.21 15.45 11.42
C TYR A 77 11.42 16.75 11.43
N PHE A 78 10.64 16.99 10.37
CA PHE A 78 9.68 18.09 10.29
C PHE A 78 8.26 17.55 10.46
N LYS A 79 7.62 17.91 11.58
CA LYS A 79 6.23 17.53 11.83
C LYS A 79 5.31 18.38 10.97
N GLY A 80 4.60 17.75 10.02
CA GLY A 80 3.64 18.45 9.16
C GLY A 80 2.94 17.50 8.20
N SER A 81 1.71 17.87 7.84
CA SER A 81 0.96 17.25 6.74
C SER A 81 1.14 18.10 5.50
N VAL A 82 1.57 17.48 4.39
CA VAL A 82 1.75 18.21 3.13
C VAL A 82 0.40 18.64 2.58
N THR A 83 0.29 19.91 2.25
CA THR A 83 -0.92 20.56 1.70
C THR A 83 -0.76 20.95 0.24
N GLY A 84 0.49 21.03 -0.27
CA GLY A 84 0.79 21.40 -1.63
C GLY A 84 2.29 21.36 -1.94
N LEU A 85 2.63 21.75 -3.16
CA LEU A 85 4.00 21.86 -3.65
C LEU A 85 4.12 23.13 -4.49
N ASP A 86 5.15 23.91 -4.24
CA ASP A 86 5.60 25.01 -5.07
C ASP A 86 6.91 24.57 -5.74
N SER A 87 6.77 23.98 -6.92
CA SER A 87 7.91 23.41 -7.63
C SER A 87 8.79 24.45 -8.32
N GLU A 88 8.27 25.66 -8.54
CA GLU A 88 9.04 26.79 -9.12
C GLU A 88 10.01 27.35 -8.10
N ASN A 89 9.59 27.44 -6.84
CA ASN A 89 10.41 27.94 -5.73
C ASN A 89 11.03 26.81 -4.89
N ASN A 90 10.94 25.55 -5.33
CA ASN A 90 11.46 24.37 -4.63
C ASN A 90 11.02 24.31 -3.16
N SER A 91 9.71 24.44 -2.90
CA SER A 91 9.17 24.49 -1.56
C SER A 91 7.97 23.51 -1.38
N VAL A 92 8.04 22.68 -0.34
CA VAL A 92 6.94 21.83 0.11
C VAL A 92 6.07 22.62 1.07
N LYS A 93 4.78 22.77 0.75
CA LYS A 93 3.79 23.42 1.60
C LYS A 93 3.22 22.44 2.61
N THR A 94 3.20 22.81 3.89
CA THR A 94 2.61 21.97 4.96
C THR A 94 1.65 22.79 5.83
N ASP A 95 0.91 22.09 6.69
CA ASP A 95 0.06 22.70 7.74
C ASP A 95 0.87 23.34 8.89
N ASN A 96 2.20 23.20 8.90
CA ASN A 96 3.11 23.72 9.92
C ASN A 96 4.26 24.58 9.35
N GLY A 97 4.03 25.17 8.17
CA GLY A 97 5.02 26.01 7.47
C GLY A 97 5.62 25.31 6.24
N ASP A 98 6.42 26.08 5.52
CA ASP A 98 7.00 25.66 4.25
C ASP A 98 8.43 25.11 4.45
N VAL A 99 8.77 24.09 3.67
CA VAL A 99 10.11 23.47 3.70
C VAL A 99 10.77 23.55 2.33
N SER A 100 11.84 24.32 2.20
CA SER A 100 12.63 24.41 0.97
C SER A 100 13.46 23.15 0.74
N TYR A 101 13.73 22.84 -0.54
CA TYR A 101 14.55 21.69 -0.93
C TYR A 101 15.40 21.99 -2.18
N ASP A 102 16.54 21.33 -2.29
CA ASP A 102 17.28 21.26 -3.55
C ASP A 102 16.90 20.01 -4.32
N ARG A 103 16.60 18.92 -3.61
CA ARG A 103 16.11 17.65 -4.13
C ARG A 103 14.95 17.14 -3.31
N LEU A 104 13.93 16.60 -3.98
CA LEU A 104 12.72 16.11 -3.34
C LEU A 104 12.45 14.64 -3.67
N MET A 105 12.22 13.83 -2.64
CA MET A 105 11.67 12.46 -2.77
C MET A 105 10.25 12.43 -2.22
N ILE A 106 9.27 12.19 -3.09
CA ILE A 106 7.86 12.01 -2.71
C ILE A 106 7.62 10.53 -2.41
N ALA A 107 7.36 10.19 -1.15
CA ALA A 107 7.03 8.83 -0.69
C ALA A 107 5.84 8.84 0.27
N SER A 108 4.85 9.71 0.01
CA SER A 108 3.70 10.00 0.86
C SER A 108 2.59 8.94 0.80
N GLY A 109 2.80 7.85 0.05
CA GLY A 109 1.82 6.77 -0.08
C GLY A 109 0.63 7.15 -0.95
N GLY A 110 -0.43 6.36 -0.89
CA GLY A 110 -1.69 6.58 -1.57
C GLY A 110 -2.86 6.59 -0.60
N ARG A 111 -4.06 6.85 -1.11
CA ARG A 111 -5.31 6.78 -0.35
C ARG A 111 -6.32 5.91 -1.08
N PHE A 112 -7.27 5.36 -0.35
CA PHE A 112 -8.38 4.59 -0.92
C PHE A 112 -9.47 5.50 -1.49
N ILE A 113 -10.09 5.06 -2.59
CA ILE A 113 -11.19 5.77 -3.25
C ILE A 113 -12.49 5.40 -2.55
N GLN A 114 -13.05 6.31 -1.77
CA GLN A 114 -14.28 6.10 -0.98
C GLN A 114 -15.47 6.84 -1.62
N LYS A 115 -15.78 6.50 -2.89
CA LYS A 115 -16.84 7.16 -3.66
C LYS A 115 -18.13 6.33 -3.82
N LEU A 116 -18.08 5.03 -3.51
CA LEU A 116 -19.26 4.18 -3.58
C LEU A 116 -20.23 4.56 -2.45
N PRO A 117 -21.55 4.61 -2.73
CA PRO A 117 -22.56 4.85 -1.71
C PRO A 117 -22.41 3.89 -0.53
N GLY A 118 -22.49 4.41 0.69
CA GLY A 118 -22.43 3.64 1.94
C GLY A 118 -21.05 3.09 2.33
N ILE A 119 -19.98 3.35 1.52
CA ILE A 119 -18.65 2.79 1.81
C ILE A 119 -18.03 3.33 3.09
N LYS A 120 -18.32 4.58 3.44
CA LYS A 120 -17.75 5.21 4.65
C LYS A 120 -18.46 4.76 5.92
N GLU A 121 -19.76 4.49 5.82
CA GLU A 121 -20.65 4.20 6.94
C GLU A 121 -20.70 2.71 7.26
N ASN A 122 -20.63 1.86 6.23
CA ASN A 122 -21.00 0.45 6.33
C ASN A 122 -19.81 -0.52 6.07
N VAL A 123 -18.62 0.00 5.74
CA VAL A 123 -17.49 -0.83 5.31
C VAL A 123 -16.25 -0.57 6.12
N ILE A 124 -15.60 -1.63 6.57
CA ILE A 124 -14.22 -1.55 7.06
C ILE A 124 -13.28 -1.69 5.87
N ILE A 125 -12.35 -0.74 5.71
CA ILE A 125 -11.24 -0.83 4.76
C ILE A 125 -10.02 -1.39 5.50
N PRO A 126 -9.72 -2.69 5.44
CA PRO A 126 -8.86 -3.34 6.43
C PRO A 126 -7.38 -2.90 6.43
N CYS A 127 -6.92 -2.25 5.34
CA CYS A 127 -5.57 -1.68 5.26
C CYS A 127 -5.53 -0.15 5.33
N ASP A 128 -6.61 0.49 5.78
CA ASP A 128 -6.67 1.95 6.01
C ASP A 128 -6.21 2.32 7.43
N GLY A 129 -5.11 1.72 7.85
CA GLY A 129 -4.49 1.93 9.16
C GLY A 129 -4.77 0.82 10.18
N ILE A 130 -4.12 0.92 11.32
CA ILE A 130 -4.21 -0.09 12.40
C ILE A 130 -5.61 -0.11 13.02
N SER A 131 -6.26 1.05 13.16
CA SER A 131 -7.60 1.17 13.74
C SER A 131 -8.65 0.35 12.98
N ALA A 132 -8.52 0.19 11.67
CA ALA A 132 -9.43 -0.65 10.89
C ALA A 132 -9.31 -2.14 11.26
N GLY A 133 -8.08 -2.61 11.52
CA GLY A 133 -7.87 -3.98 12.02
C GLY A 133 -8.42 -4.19 13.44
N GLU A 134 -8.28 -3.18 14.31
CA GLU A 134 -8.85 -3.19 15.67
C GLU A 134 -10.38 -3.18 15.62
N GLU A 135 -10.99 -2.34 14.79
CA GLU A 135 -12.43 -2.32 14.57
C GLU A 135 -12.96 -3.68 14.09
N LEU A 136 -12.27 -4.30 13.13
CA LEU A 136 -12.61 -5.63 12.65
C LEU A 136 -12.58 -6.66 13.79
N ARG A 137 -11.51 -6.68 14.59
CA ARG A 137 -11.37 -7.55 15.76
C ARG A 137 -12.55 -7.37 16.73
N ASP A 138 -12.83 -6.12 17.08
CA ASP A 138 -13.82 -5.77 18.10
C ASP A 138 -15.27 -6.04 17.63
N ARG A 139 -15.56 -5.83 16.34
CA ARG A 139 -16.85 -6.19 15.76
C ARG A 139 -17.02 -7.70 15.68
N LEU A 140 -16.01 -8.44 15.21
CA LEU A 140 -16.03 -9.89 15.13
C LEU A 140 -16.23 -10.55 16.50
N ALA A 141 -15.62 -10.00 17.55
CA ALA A 141 -15.75 -10.48 18.91
C ALA A 141 -17.18 -10.35 19.47
N LYS A 142 -17.94 -9.37 18.98
CA LYS A 142 -19.34 -9.12 19.41
C LYS A 142 -20.38 -9.92 18.60
N MET A 143 -19.98 -10.57 17.53
CA MET A 143 -20.88 -11.35 16.68
C MET A 143 -20.97 -12.79 17.17
N ASP A 144 -22.19 -13.30 17.38
CA ASP A 144 -22.43 -14.72 17.68
C ASP A 144 -22.51 -15.58 16.42
N GLY A 145 -22.74 -14.96 15.26
CA GLY A 145 -22.85 -15.56 13.93
C GLY A 145 -23.24 -14.52 12.90
N GLY A 146 -23.47 -14.93 11.67
CA GLY A 146 -23.93 -14.06 10.58
C GLY A 146 -23.12 -14.19 9.30
N THR A 147 -23.29 -13.23 8.39
CA THR A 147 -22.61 -13.20 7.10
C THR A 147 -21.48 -12.15 7.11
N ILE A 148 -20.28 -12.60 6.81
CA ILE A 148 -19.12 -11.72 6.64
C ILE A 148 -18.75 -11.72 5.17
N ALA A 149 -18.78 -10.54 4.53
CA ALA A 149 -18.42 -10.38 3.13
C ALA A 149 -17.09 -9.63 3.01
N LEU A 150 -16.17 -10.17 2.22
CA LEU A 150 -14.86 -9.59 1.97
C LEU A 150 -14.65 -9.42 0.46
N GLY A 151 -14.17 -8.25 0.05
CA GLY A 151 -13.97 -8.01 -1.38
C GLY A 151 -12.96 -6.91 -1.67
N PHE A 152 -12.64 -6.77 -2.93
CA PHE A 152 -11.82 -5.67 -3.39
C PHE A 152 -12.21 -5.23 -4.80
N GLY A 153 -11.96 -3.95 -5.08
CA GLY A 153 -12.04 -3.34 -6.39
C GLY A 153 -10.71 -2.73 -6.82
N GLY A 154 -10.71 -2.12 -7.99
CA GLY A 154 -9.55 -1.40 -8.52
C GLY A 154 -9.90 0.05 -8.86
N ASN A 155 -8.88 0.80 -9.30
CA ASN A 155 -9.07 2.08 -9.94
C ASN A 155 -9.11 1.87 -11.46
N PRO A 156 -10.25 2.07 -12.15
CA PRO A 156 -10.33 1.83 -13.60
C PRO A 156 -9.38 2.70 -14.44
N LYS A 157 -9.01 3.87 -13.89
CA LYS A 157 -8.10 4.83 -14.55
C LYS A 157 -6.62 4.57 -14.23
N GLU A 158 -6.34 3.67 -13.30
CA GLU A 158 -4.99 3.27 -12.86
C GLU A 158 -5.01 1.79 -12.45
N PRO A 159 -4.97 0.82 -13.39
CA PRO A 159 -5.09 -0.61 -13.08
C PRO A 159 -4.03 -1.11 -12.08
N ALA A 160 -2.86 -0.47 -12.04
CA ALA A 160 -1.82 -0.76 -11.05
C ALA A 160 -2.24 -0.40 -9.61
N ALA A 161 -3.14 0.56 -9.43
CA ALA A 161 -3.56 1.09 -8.13
C ALA A 161 -4.64 0.25 -7.45
N MET A 162 -4.30 -1.00 -7.16
CA MET A 162 -5.15 -1.98 -6.50
C MET A 162 -4.33 -2.77 -5.48
N ARG A 163 -4.93 -3.03 -4.32
CA ARG A 163 -4.34 -3.82 -3.24
C ARG A 163 -5.26 -4.98 -2.86
N GLY A 164 -5.38 -5.99 -3.74
CA GLY A 164 -6.25 -7.14 -3.53
C GLY A 164 -5.63 -8.28 -2.71
N GLY A 165 -4.29 -8.37 -2.63
CA GLY A 165 -3.58 -9.44 -1.92
C GLY A 165 -4.04 -9.63 -0.47
N PRO A 166 -4.02 -8.59 0.37
CA PRO A 166 -4.45 -8.68 1.76
C PRO A 166 -5.89 -9.17 1.97
N VAL A 167 -6.79 -8.97 1.00
CA VAL A 167 -8.18 -9.44 1.14
C VAL A 167 -8.25 -10.97 1.12
N PHE A 168 -7.40 -11.63 0.34
CA PHE A 168 -7.29 -13.10 0.39
C PHE A 168 -6.77 -13.56 1.75
N GLU A 169 -5.83 -12.83 2.33
CA GLU A 169 -5.27 -13.13 3.65
C GLU A 169 -6.33 -12.95 4.75
N PHE A 170 -7.11 -11.86 4.70
CA PHE A 170 -8.22 -11.66 5.63
C PHE A 170 -9.28 -12.76 5.51
N VAL A 171 -9.71 -13.15 4.31
CA VAL A 171 -10.75 -14.17 4.17
C VAL A 171 -10.30 -15.54 4.66
N TYR A 172 -9.07 -15.94 4.38
CA TYR A 172 -8.53 -17.22 4.87
C TYR A 172 -8.15 -17.16 6.35
N GLY A 173 -7.62 -16.03 6.80
CA GLY A 173 -7.32 -15.79 8.21
C GLY A 173 -8.57 -15.85 9.07
N LEU A 174 -9.65 -15.20 8.67
CA LEU A 174 -10.93 -15.25 9.38
C LEU A 174 -11.54 -16.67 9.37
N ASP A 175 -11.53 -17.38 8.24
CA ASP A 175 -11.95 -18.78 8.21
C ASP A 175 -11.17 -19.65 9.20
N THR A 176 -9.84 -19.48 9.24
CA THR A 176 -8.97 -20.23 10.15
C THR A 176 -9.21 -19.85 11.61
N LEU A 177 -9.37 -18.54 11.91
CA LEU A 177 -9.66 -18.04 13.25
C LEU A 177 -10.97 -18.60 13.77
N LEU A 178 -12.05 -18.48 12.99
CA LEU A 178 -13.38 -18.98 13.37
C LEU A 178 -13.39 -20.50 13.57
N ARG A 179 -12.61 -21.27 12.82
CA ARG A 179 -12.41 -22.72 13.05
C ARG A 179 -11.69 -23.00 14.35
N ARG A 180 -10.63 -22.26 14.68
CA ARG A 180 -9.88 -22.39 15.94
C ARG A 180 -10.79 -22.11 17.15
N GLU A 181 -11.71 -21.15 17.00
CA GLU A 181 -12.67 -20.77 18.05
C GLU A 181 -13.92 -21.67 18.10
N GLY A 182 -14.05 -22.67 17.22
CA GLY A 182 -15.24 -23.52 17.13
C GLY A 182 -16.51 -22.78 16.68
N ARG A 183 -16.39 -21.65 16.02
CA ARG A 183 -17.50 -20.76 15.61
C ARG A 183 -17.79 -20.77 14.11
N ARG A 184 -16.97 -21.48 13.31
CA ARG A 184 -17.03 -21.39 11.84
C ARG A 184 -18.42 -21.69 11.25
N ASP A 185 -19.16 -22.62 11.84
CA ASP A 185 -20.47 -23.04 11.36
C ASP A 185 -21.58 -22.01 11.61
N LYS A 186 -21.33 -21.04 12.48
CA LYS A 186 -22.23 -19.93 12.75
C LYS A 186 -22.10 -18.79 11.74
N PHE A 187 -21.07 -18.82 10.89
CA PHE A 187 -20.75 -17.74 9.95
C PHE A 187 -20.80 -18.20 8.51
N LYS A 188 -21.47 -17.42 7.67
CA LYS A 188 -21.36 -17.47 6.22
C LYS A 188 -20.23 -16.53 5.78
N LEU A 189 -19.24 -17.05 5.06
CA LEU A 189 -18.17 -16.22 4.47
C LEU A 189 -18.43 -16.06 2.98
N ILE A 190 -18.39 -14.81 2.50
CA ILE A 190 -18.57 -14.45 1.09
C ILE A 190 -17.33 -13.67 0.64
N PHE A 191 -16.75 -14.10 -0.48
CA PHE A 191 -15.76 -13.32 -1.18
C PHE A 191 -16.38 -12.70 -2.44
N PHE A 192 -16.20 -11.39 -2.65
CA PHE A 192 -16.80 -10.71 -3.80
C PHE A 192 -15.82 -9.79 -4.51
N SER A 193 -15.98 -9.65 -5.83
CA SER A 193 -15.15 -8.76 -6.64
C SER A 193 -15.85 -8.37 -7.94
N PRO A 194 -15.73 -7.11 -8.40
CA PRO A 194 -16.21 -6.73 -9.73
C PRO A 194 -15.43 -7.39 -10.87
N ALA A 195 -14.24 -7.91 -10.59
CA ALA A 195 -13.45 -8.66 -11.57
C ALA A 195 -13.90 -10.13 -11.60
N PRO A 196 -14.11 -10.73 -12.79
CA PRO A 196 -14.41 -12.16 -12.93
C PRO A 196 -13.23 -13.04 -12.52
N GLU A 197 -12.00 -12.55 -12.66
CA GLU A 197 -10.75 -13.22 -12.28
C GLU A 197 -10.00 -12.39 -11.23
N PRO A 198 -10.44 -12.40 -9.95
CA PRO A 198 -9.82 -11.60 -8.90
C PRO A 198 -8.40 -12.09 -8.60
N GLY A 199 -7.46 -11.16 -8.47
CA GLY A 199 -6.06 -11.51 -8.20
C GLY A 199 -5.23 -11.85 -9.45
N LYS A 200 -5.68 -11.52 -10.68
CA LYS A 200 -4.97 -11.75 -11.94
C LYS A 200 -3.51 -11.27 -11.93
N LYS A 201 -3.18 -10.26 -11.13
CA LYS A 201 -1.80 -9.80 -10.92
C LYS A 201 -0.88 -10.88 -10.36
N LEU A 202 -1.40 -11.78 -9.53
CA LEU A 202 -0.65 -12.93 -8.99
C LEU A 202 -0.36 -14.01 -10.04
N GLY A 203 -1.02 -13.94 -11.19
CA GLY A 203 -0.95 -14.89 -12.29
C GLY A 203 -2.13 -15.88 -12.33
N PRO A 204 -2.44 -16.47 -13.50
CA PRO A 204 -3.66 -17.28 -13.68
C PRO A 204 -3.66 -18.55 -12.81
N LYS A 205 -2.52 -19.20 -12.62
CA LYS A 205 -2.41 -20.38 -11.72
C LYS A 205 -2.68 -20.01 -10.25
N ALA A 206 -2.32 -18.80 -9.82
CA ALA A 206 -2.61 -18.32 -8.47
C ALA A 206 -4.09 -18.09 -8.29
N VAL A 207 -4.78 -17.42 -9.23
CA VAL A 207 -6.23 -17.19 -9.20
C VAL A 207 -6.99 -18.51 -9.07
N ALA A 208 -6.70 -19.49 -9.95
CA ALA A 208 -7.34 -20.80 -9.91
C ALA A 208 -7.12 -21.50 -8.56
N GLY A 209 -5.90 -21.41 -8.00
CA GLY A 209 -5.56 -21.96 -6.69
C GLY A 209 -6.34 -21.31 -5.55
N LEU A 210 -6.46 -19.98 -5.55
CA LEU A 210 -7.21 -19.21 -4.55
C LEU A 210 -8.69 -19.58 -4.57
N LEU A 211 -9.33 -19.58 -5.74
CA LEU A 211 -10.76 -19.93 -5.87
C LEU A 211 -11.04 -21.40 -5.48
N LYS A 212 -10.12 -22.31 -5.83
CA LYS A 212 -10.20 -23.72 -5.40
C LYS A 212 -10.14 -23.84 -3.87
N GLU A 213 -9.25 -23.09 -3.22
CA GLU A 213 -9.14 -23.09 -1.76
C GLU A 213 -10.38 -22.46 -1.10
N MET A 214 -10.98 -21.40 -1.65
CA MET A 214 -12.24 -20.84 -1.19
C MET A 214 -13.36 -21.89 -1.23
N LYS A 215 -13.51 -22.59 -2.36
CA LYS A 215 -14.48 -23.68 -2.48
C LYS A 215 -14.28 -24.77 -1.43
N LYS A 216 -13.05 -25.19 -1.20
CA LYS A 216 -12.69 -26.20 -0.18
C LYS A 216 -13.05 -25.75 1.23
N ARG A 217 -12.93 -24.46 1.53
CA ARG A 217 -13.24 -23.85 2.83
C ARG A 217 -14.70 -23.45 3.00
N ASN A 218 -15.57 -23.79 2.05
CA ASN A 218 -16.98 -23.36 2.02
C ASN A 218 -17.11 -21.82 2.12
N ILE A 219 -16.32 -21.11 1.32
CA ILE A 219 -16.41 -19.66 1.14
C ILE A 219 -17.13 -19.43 -0.19
N GLU A 220 -18.28 -18.75 -0.13
CA GLU A 220 -19.06 -18.40 -1.31
C GLU A 220 -18.38 -17.31 -2.12
N THR A 221 -18.56 -17.28 -3.44
CA THR A 221 -17.91 -16.28 -4.30
C THR A 221 -18.95 -15.57 -5.19
N HIS A 222 -18.93 -14.22 -5.20
CA HIS A 222 -19.71 -13.35 -6.06
C HIS A 222 -18.77 -12.53 -6.94
N LEU A 223 -18.58 -12.93 -8.18
CA LEU A 223 -17.56 -12.39 -9.08
C LEU A 223 -18.14 -11.77 -10.34
N GLY A 224 -17.47 -10.78 -10.91
CA GLY A 224 -17.78 -10.21 -12.22
C GLY A 224 -18.86 -9.13 -12.23
N ASN A 225 -19.46 -8.79 -11.09
CA ASN A 225 -20.51 -7.79 -10.99
C ASN A 225 -20.00 -6.52 -10.31
N LYS A 226 -20.22 -5.34 -10.92
CA LYS A 226 -19.86 -4.08 -10.31
C LYS A 226 -20.69 -3.80 -9.07
N ILE A 227 -20.05 -3.25 -8.05
CA ILE A 227 -20.69 -2.85 -6.81
C ILE A 227 -21.37 -1.50 -7.04
N LYS A 228 -22.63 -1.39 -6.62
CA LYS A 228 -23.43 -0.17 -6.70
C LYS A 228 -23.47 0.57 -5.36
N GLU A 229 -23.65 -0.19 -4.26
CA GLU A 229 -23.87 0.39 -2.95
C GLU A 229 -23.55 -0.62 -1.84
N PHE A 230 -23.18 -0.11 -0.68
CA PHE A 230 -23.06 -0.83 0.58
C PHE A 230 -24.14 -0.31 1.53
N THR A 231 -25.07 -1.15 1.93
CA THR A 231 -26.05 -0.82 2.97
C THR A 231 -25.59 -1.30 4.34
N THR A 232 -26.41 -1.08 5.36
CA THR A 232 -26.09 -1.52 6.73
C THR A 232 -25.96 -3.04 6.86
N ASP A 233 -26.69 -3.79 6.03
CA ASP A 233 -26.84 -5.26 6.15
C ASP A 233 -26.72 -6.00 4.81
N SER A 234 -26.38 -5.30 3.71
CA SER A 234 -26.28 -5.91 2.39
C SER A 234 -25.27 -5.19 1.47
N ILE A 235 -24.94 -5.87 0.38
CA ILE A 235 -24.12 -5.35 -0.72
C ILE A 235 -24.96 -5.45 -2.00
N VAL A 236 -25.18 -4.30 -2.65
CA VAL A 236 -25.89 -4.21 -3.93
C VAL A 236 -24.91 -4.20 -5.09
N THR A 237 -25.12 -5.09 -6.06
CA THR A 237 -24.29 -5.19 -7.27
C THR A 237 -25.13 -5.15 -8.54
N GLU A 238 -24.48 -5.14 -9.70
CA GLU A 238 -25.19 -5.30 -10.98
C GLU A 238 -25.86 -6.69 -11.13
N GLY A 239 -25.33 -7.69 -10.43
CA GLY A 239 -25.86 -9.06 -10.46
C GLY A 239 -26.92 -9.38 -9.38
N GLY A 240 -27.32 -8.39 -8.60
CA GLY A 240 -28.27 -8.54 -7.49
C GLY A 240 -27.71 -8.13 -6.15
N GLU A 241 -28.47 -8.37 -5.12
CA GLU A 241 -28.15 -8.03 -3.73
C GLU A 241 -27.88 -9.28 -2.90
N PHE A 242 -26.97 -9.19 -1.94
CA PHE A 242 -26.70 -10.26 -0.98
C PHE A 242 -26.42 -9.71 0.42
N LYS A 243 -26.82 -10.46 1.43
CA LYS A 243 -26.69 -10.08 2.84
C LYS A 243 -25.23 -10.01 3.28
N SER A 244 -24.91 -9.03 4.14
CA SER A 244 -23.63 -8.91 4.83
C SER A 244 -23.80 -8.18 6.16
N ASP A 245 -23.61 -8.87 7.27
CA ASP A 245 -23.67 -8.31 8.63
C ASP A 245 -22.34 -7.62 9.01
N LEU A 246 -21.25 -7.97 8.31
CA LEU A 246 -19.93 -7.34 8.43
C LEU A 246 -19.27 -7.30 7.06
N THR A 247 -19.03 -6.10 6.55
CA THR A 247 -18.45 -5.91 5.23
C THR A 247 -17.01 -5.36 5.33
N LEU A 248 -16.07 -6.08 4.71
CA LEU A 248 -14.71 -5.63 4.47
C LEU A 248 -14.53 -5.42 2.97
N PHE A 249 -14.10 -4.23 2.58
CA PHE A 249 -13.84 -3.98 1.18
C PHE A 249 -12.60 -3.13 0.98
N MET A 250 -11.73 -3.56 0.07
CA MET A 250 -10.54 -2.81 -0.33
C MET A 250 -10.81 -2.12 -1.66
N PRO A 251 -11.12 -0.83 -1.69
CA PRO A 251 -11.34 -0.12 -2.94
C PRO A 251 -10.03 0.14 -3.69
N GLY A 252 -10.15 0.63 -4.92
CA GLY A 252 -9.01 1.11 -5.66
C GLY A 252 -8.32 2.29 -4.97
N MET A 253 -7.08 2.53 -5.34
CA MET A 253 -6.25 3.59 -4.76
C MET A 253 -6.06 4.76 -5.73
N THR A 254 -5.74 5.91 -5.17
CA THR A 254 -5.33 7.13 -5.88
C THR A 254 -4.25 7.84 -5.07
N GLY A 255 -3.60 8.84 -5.64
CA GLY A 255 -2.62 9.64 -4.93
C GLY A 255 -3.21 10.48 -3.80
N PRO A 256 -2.38 11.01 -2.89
CA PRO A 256 -2.80 11.97 -1.87
C PRO A 256 -3.50 13.18 -2.44
N MET A 257 -4.41 13.80 -1.68
CA MET A 257 -5.24 14.91 -2.18
C MET A 257 -4.43 16.13 -2.61
N TRP A 258 -3.33 16.42 -1.94
CA TRP A 258 -2.49 17.57 -2.23
C TRP A 258 -1.84 17.52 -3.62
N LEU A 259 -1.69 16.33 -4.20
CA LEU A 259 -1.14 16.16 -5.55
C LEU A 259 -1.97 16.86 -6.63
N ALA A 260 -3.27 16.97 -6.47
CA ALA A 260 -4.15 17.65 -7.43
C ALA A 260 -3.81 19.14 -7.65
N LYS A 261 -3.09 19.75 -6.70
CA LYS A 261 -2.66 21.16 -6.74
C LYS A 261 -1.14 21.31 -6.82
N SER A 262 -0.39 20.23 -7.08
CA SER A 262 1.08 20.23 -7.03
C SER A 262 1.75 20.74 -8.31
N GLY A 263 1.03 20.87 -9.42
CA GLY A 263 1.62 21.13 -10.73
C GLY A 263 2.40 19.96 -11.34
N LEU A 264 2.51 18.83 -10.64
CA LEU A 264 3.18 17.64 -11.15
C LEU A 264 2.33 16.90 -12.21
N PRO A 265 2.95 16.19 -13.17
CA PRO A 265 2.24 15.37 -14.13
C PRO A 265 1.53 14.21 -13.42
N LEU A 266 0.20 14.16 -13.50
CA LEU A 266 -0.60 13.12 -12.89
C LEU A 266 -1.14 12.16 -13.94
N SER A 267 -1.17 10.86 -13.60
CA SER A 267 -1.90 9.86 -14.35
C SER A 267 -3.41 10.09 -14.27
N ALA A 268 -4.18 9.48 -15.17
CA ALA A 268 -5.64 9.53 -15.10
C ALA A 268 -6.20 8.99 -13.77
N GLY A 269 -5.42 8.18 -13.06
CA GLY A 269 -5.73 7.64 -11.73
C GLY A 269 -5.36 8.56 -10.57
N GLY A 270 -4.76 9.74 -10.83
CA GLY A 270 -4.41 10.74 -9.81
C GLY A 270 -3.10 10.47 -9.06
N MET A 271 -2.19 9.73 -9.67
CA MET A 271 -0.84 9.46 -9.15
C MET A 271 0.21 10.20 -9.97
N VAL A 272 1.33 10.58 -9.37
CA VAL A 272 2.39 11.28 -10.09
C VAL A 272 3.04 10.35 -11.10
N VAL A 273 3.11 10.77 -12.36
CA VAL A 273 3.80 10.02 -13.41
C VAL A 273 5.31 10.04 -13.15
N ALA A 274 5.94 8.89 -13.25
CA ALA A 274 7.38 8.75 -13.14
C ALA A 274 7.95 7.79 -14.18
N ASP A 275 9.25 7.90 -14.44
CA ASP A 275 9.99 6.96 -15.28
C ASP A 275 10.45 5.71 -14.50
N SER A 276 11.14 4.79 -15.18
CA SER A 276 11.71 3.58 -14.56
C SER A 276 12.88 3.86 -13.60
N GLY A 277 13.40 5.07 -13.60
CA GLY A 277 14.41 5.56 -12.65
C GLY A 277 13.82 6.29 -11.46
N ALA A 278 12.49 6.29 -11.34
CA ALA A 278 11.75 7.00 -10.31
C ALA A 278 11.86 8.54 -10.37
N ARG A 279 12.14 9.10 -11.55
CA ARG A 279 12.15 10.54 -11.80
C ARG A 279 10.78 11.03 -12.26
N VAL A 280 10.42 12.24 -11.90
CA VAL A 280 9.21 12.92 -12.38
C VAL A 280 9.54 13.67 -13.67
N PRO A 281 8.95 13.31 -14.81
CA PRO A 281 9.23 13.99 -16.09
C PRO A 281 8.95 15.49 -16.03
N GLY A 282 9.86 16.28 -16.60
CA GLY A 282 9.80 17.75 -16.58
C GLY A 282 10.44 18.40 -15.34
N PHE A 283 10.85 17.62 -14.35
CA PHE A 283 11.49 18.11 -13.13
C PHE A 283 12.89 17.46 -12.95
N LYS A 284 13.90 18.29 -12.79
CA LYS A 284 15.29 17.82 -12.64
C LYS A 284 15.62 17.34 -11.22
N ASN A 285 14.81 17.70 -10.25
CA ASN A 285 15.10 17.54 -8.83
C ASN A 285 13.97 16.84 -8.03
N ILE A 286 12.96 16.30 -8.71
CA ILE A 286 11.83 15.61 -8.06
C ILE A 286 11.80 14.14 -8.44
N TYR A 287 11.76 13.29 -7.42
CA TYR A 287 11.73 11.84 -7.50
C TYR A 287 10.52 11.31 -6.70
N ILE A 288 10.07 10.10 -7.02
CA ILE A 288 8.91 9.52 -6.36
C ILE A 288 9.07 8.03 -6.12
N ALA A 289 8.50 7.52 -5.02
CA ALA A 289 8.48 6.11 -4.71
C ALA A 289 7.15 5.67 -4.07
N GLY A 290 6.79 4.42 -4.26
CA GLY A 290 5.62 3.79 -3.64
C GLY A 290 4.28 4.19 -4.26
N ASP A 291 3.25 4.18 -3.43
CA ASP A 291 1.86 4.26 -3.89
C ASP A 291 1.44 5.64 -4.42
N SER A 292 2.22 6.69 -4.17
CA SER A 292 1.99 8.03 -4.74
C SER A 292 2.32 8.12 -6.24
N GLY A 293 3.15 7.19 -6.77
CA GLY A 293 3.65 7.23 -8.14
C GLY A 293 2.90 6.31 -9.10
N SER A 294 2.80 6.72 -10.36
CA SER A 294 2.41 5.90 -11.51
C SER A 294 3.66 5.63 -12.35
N PHE A 295 4.04 4.38 -12.47
CA PHE A 295 5.31 3.96 -13.06
C PHE A 295 5.09 3.12 -14.32
N PRO A 296 6.02 3.16 -15.29
CA PRO A 296 5.98 2.27 -16.44
C PRO A 296 6.20 0.82 -16.00
N GLY A 297 5.48 -0.09 -16.62
CA GLY A 297 5.59 -1.52 -16.32
C GLY A 297 4.40 -2.32 -16.82
N PRO A 298 4.37 -3.62 -16.56
CA PRO A 298 3.24 -4.45 -16.90
C PRO A 298 2.00 -4.07 -16.07
N GLU A 299 0.80 -4.38 -16.58
CA GLU A 299 -0.48 -4.12 -15.87
C GLU A 299 -0.53 -4.73 -14.45
N TRP A 300 0.27 -5.76 -14.21
CA TRP A 300 0.36 -6.41 -12.91
C TRP A 300 1.36 -5.76 -11.95
N LEU A 301 2.02 -4.65 -12.32
CA LEU A 301 2.93 -3.92 -11.43
C LEU A 301 2.26 -3.69 -10.06
N PRO A 302 2.80 -4.24 -8.96
CA PRO A 302 2.10 -4.19 -7.69
C PRO A 302 2.37 -2.90 -6.92
N LYS A 303 1.38 -2.46 -6.15
CA LYS A 303 1.53 -1.46 -5.09
C LYS A 303 1.88 -2.19 -3.79
N GLN A 304 3.16 -2.44 -3.58
CA GLN A 304 3.70 -3.18 -2.44
C GLN A 304 4.86 -2.45 -1.78
N ALA A 305 5.10 -2.74 -0.50
CA ALA A 305 6.25 -2.23 0.27
C ALA A 305 7.58 -2.50 -0.45
N HIS A 306 7.80 -3.74 -0.89
CA HIS A 306 8.99 -4.15 -1.63
C HIS A 306 9.22 -3.32 -2.90
N MET A 307 8.17 -3.04 -3.68
CA MET A 307 8.30 -2.17 -4.85
C MET A 307 8.61 -0.72 -4.48
N ALA A 308 8.05 -0.22 -3.38
CA ALA A 308 8.37 1.11 -2.88
C ALA A 308 9.85 1.23 -2.49
N ASP A 309 10.43 0.17 -1.92
CA ASP A 309 11.86 0.10 -1.60
C ASP A 309 12.72 0.13 -2.86
N LEU A 310 12.42 -0.71 -3.86
CA LEU A 310 13.15 -0.75 -5.12
C LEU A 310 13.08 0.59 -5.90
N GLN A 311 11.91 1.23 -5.91
CA GLN A 311 11.71 2.54 -6.53
C GLN A 311 12.48 3.63 -5.80
N ALA A 312 12.45 3.65 -4.47
CA ALA A 312 13.20 4.60 -3.65
C ALA A 312 14.71 4.43 -3.84
N GLU A 313 15.20 3.18 -3.88
CA GLU A 313 16.62 2.89 -4.10
C GLU A 313 17.08 3.40 -5.47
N ALA A 314 16.33 3.12 -6.55
CA ALA A 314 16.65 3.60 -7.89
C ALA A 314 16.61 5.14 -7.98
N GLY A 315 15.55 5.76 -7.43
CA GLY A 315 15.38 7.21 -7.41
C GLY A 315 16.51 7.93 -6.67
N ILE A 316 16.91 7.41 -5.50
CA ILE A 316 18.02 8.01 -4.73
C ILE A 316 19.36 7.83 -5.43
N LYS A 317 19.64 6.67 -6.02
CA LYS A 317 20.87 6.48 -6.80
C LYS A 317 20.93 7.45 -7.98
N ASN A 318 19.83 7.68 -8.67
CA ASN A 318 19.75 8.67 -9.74
C ASN A 318 19.90 10.11 -9.20
N MET A 319 19.27 10.42 -8.06
CA MET A 319 19.43 11.70 -7.37
C MET A 319 20.90 11.99 -7.04
N LEU A 320 21.63 11.01 -6.52
CA LEU A 320 23.05 11.12 -6.20
C LEU A 320 23.90 11.30 -7.46
N SER A 321 23.59 10.59 -8.54
CA SER A 321 24.26 10.78 -9.83
C SER A 321 24.02 12.19 -10.37
N ASP A 322 22.79 12.71 -10.27
CA ASP A 322 22.45 14.08 -10.69
C ASP A 322 23.17 15.15 -9.85
N ILE A 323 23.35 14.90 -8.54
CA ILE A 323 24.14 15.77 -7.65
C ILE A 323 25.62 15.73 -8.04
N ALA A 324 26.13 14.55 -8.41
CA ALA A 324 27.52 14.37 -8.80
C ALA A 324 27.83 14.78 -10.26
N GLY A 325 26.79 15.14 -11.05
CA GLY A 325 26.95 15.43 -12.48
C GLY A 325 27.35 14.21 -13.32
N THR A 326 27.03 12.99 -12.86
CA THR A 326 27.34 11.73 -13.53
C THR A 326 26.08 11.15 -14.22
N PRO A 327 26.24 10.22 -15.19
CA PRO A 327 25.08 9.56 -15.82
C PRO A 327 24.20 8.86 -14.79
N ALA A 328 22.91 9.13 -14.83
CA ALA A 328 21.92 8.65 -13.89
C ALA A 328 20.97 7.66 -14.58
N GLU A 329 21.39 6.40 -14.66
CA GLU A 329 20.79 5.34 -15.46
C GLU A 329 20.18 4.20 -14.63
N HIS A 330 20.06 4.38 -13.30
CA HIS A 330 19.50 3.36 -12.41
C HIS A 330 18.02 3.16 -12.68
N LYS A 331 17.60 1.90 -12.81
CA LYS A 331 16.20 1.50 -13.01
C LYS A 331 15.81 0.49 -11.94
N PHE A 332 14.60 0.62 -11.41
CA PHE A 332 14.09 -0.39 -10.50
C PHE A 332 13.67 -1.65 -11.26
N LYS A 333 13.84 -2.79 -10.62
CA LYS A 333 13.36 -4.08 -11.12
C LYS A 333 11.86 -4.22 -10.81
N VAL A 334 11.09 -4.68 -11.80
CA VAL A 334 9.67 -4.99 -11.60
C VAL A 334 9.51 -6.42 -11.13
N GLU A 335 9.06 -6.59 -9.89
CA GLU A 335 8.78 -7.90 -9.33
C GLU A 335 7.65 -7.84 -8.29
N LEU A 336 7.00 -8.97 -8.08
CA LEU A 336 5.97 -9.17 -7.08
C LEU A 336 6.43 -10.28 -6.16
N ILE A 337 6.50 -9.99 -4.86
CA ILE A 337 6.73 -10.98 -3.80
C ILE A 337 5.54 -10.87 -2.84
N CYS A 338 4.75 -11.91 -2.74
CA CYS A 338 3.56 -11.94 -1.92
C CYS A 338 3.47 -13.28 -1.19
N ILE A 339 3.15 -13.24 0.10
CA ILE A 339 2.76 -14.41 0.87
C ILE A 339 1.29 -14.25 1.18
N VAL A 340 0.45 -15.14 0.65
CA VAL A 340 -0.96 -15.21 1.06
C VAL A 340 -1.04 -16.07 2.31
N ASP A 341 -1.12 -15.40 3.46
CA ASP A 341 -1.15 -16.01 4.79
C ASP A 341 -2.58 -16.43 5.16
N SER A 342 -2.73 -17.60 5.76
CA SER A 342 -3.99 -18.14 6.27
C SER A 342 -3.91 -18.51 7.76
N LEU A 343 -3.02 -17.90 8.51
CA LEU A 343 -2.69 -18.12 9.93
C LEU A 343 -2.00 -19.45 10.28
N ASN A 344 -2.11 -20.48 9.46
CA ASN A 344 -1.47 -21.79 9.66
C ASN A 344 -0.51 -22.14 8.53
N THR A 345 -0.89 -21.73 7.34
CA THR A 345 -0.16 -22.02 6.10
C THR A 345 -0.17 -20.79 5.23
N GLY A 346 0.75 -20.73 4.29
CA GLY A 346 0.81 -19.65 3.33
C GLY A 346 1.15 -20.14 1.93
N VAL A 347 0.94 -19.26 0.99
CA VAL A 347 1.36 -19.44 -0.40
C VAL A 347 2.26 -18.30 -0.77
N LEU A 348 3.55 -18.59 -0.99
CA LEU A 348 4.48 -17.62 -1.56
C LEU A 348 4.24 -17.54 -3.07
N VAL A 349 4.01 -16.34 -3.53
CA VAL A 349 3.95 -15.98 -4.96
C VAL A 349 5.11 -15.05 -5.26
N TYR A 350 6.01 -15.50 -6.12
CA TYR A 350 7.03 -14.65 -6.74
C TYR A 350 6.69 -14.49 -8.21
N ARG A 351 6.74 -13.28 -8.72
CA ARG A 351 6.55 -12.98 -10.14
C ARG A 351 7.51 -11.89 -10.58
N ASP A 352 8.17 -12.11 -11.69
CA ASP A 352 8.89 -11.07 -12.45
C ASP A 352 8.39 -11.04 -13.91
N VAL A 353 9.02 -10.26 -14.77
CA VAL A 353 8.63 -10.13 -16.18
C VAL A 353 8.80 -11.42 -17.00
N LYS A 354 9.58 -12.39 -16.48
CA LYS A 354 9.94 -13.64 -17.19
C LYS A 354 9.22 -14.87 -16.63
N ARG A 355 8.91 -14.89 -15.32
CA ARG A 355 8.41 -16.11 -14.64
C ARG A 355 7.48 -15.78 -13.48
N ALA A 356 6.63 -16.76 -13.13
CA ALA A 356 5.85 -16.76 -11.90
C ALA A 356 6.07 -18.10 -11.18
N ILE A 357 6.36 -18.04 -9.88
CA ILE A 357 6.60 -19.19 -9.01
C ILE A 357 5.58 -19.16 -7.88
N ILE A 358 4.96 -20.28 -7.58
CA ILE A 358 3.99 -20.43 -6.51
C ILE A 358 4.42 -21.61 -5.64
N LEU A 359 4.66 -21.35 -4.37
CA LEU A 359 5.10 -22.35 -3.39
C LEU A 359 4.18 -22.34 -2.17
N LYS A 360 3.73 -23.51 -1.73
CA LYS A 360 3.07 -23.64 -0.43
C LYS A 360 4.12 -23.66 0.67
N CYS A 361 3.88 -22.93 1.73
CA CYS A 361 4.76 -22.87 2.90
C CYS A 361 3.96 -23.02 4.20
N ARG A 362 4.61 -23.50 5.26
CA ARG A 362 4.10 -23.36 6.63
C ARG A 362 4.55 -22.00 7.15
N ILE A 363 3.65 -21.28 7.78
CA ILE A 363 3.94 -19.99 8.37
C ILE A 363 4.03 -20.17 9.88
N PHE A 364 5.16 -19.75 10.43
CA PHE A 364 5.38 -19.66 11.86
C PHE A 364 5.28 -18.18 12.23
N HIS A 365 4.34 -17.84 13.10
CA HIS A 365 4.18 -16.51 13.65
C HIS A 365 5.01 -16.42 14.95
N TRP A 366 6.20 -15.84 14.85
CA TRP A 366 7.09 -15.59 16.00
C TRP A 366 6.77 -14.27 16.69
#